data_d14aba520a57cdea54be34095d9dce54
#
_entry.id   d14aba520a57cdea54be34095d9dce54
#
_cell.length_a   1.000
_cell.length_b   1.000
_cell.length_c   1.000
_cell.angle_alpha   90.00
_cell.angle_beta   90.00
_cell.angle_gamma   90.00
#
_symmetry.space_group_name_H-M   'P 1'
#
loop_
_entity.id
_entity.type
_entity.pdbx_description
1 polymer ?
#
loop_
_entity_poly.entity_id
_entity_poly.type
_entity_poly.pdbx_seq_one_letter_code
_entity_poly.pdbx_strand_id
1 'polypeptide(L)'
;MKKFNLAFAVLAMSMTMFTACMDDEQENVKVVTFEGEYWTKLIDSKQYNGTLLYGENAMTYGWSDEATGLSGTLTKAWGGTYGFAEGGVAISNYIDNNITEHATYEYQLAAPVSNGSKNFAVVYCDASISFKNNAKHIIKSMEIGPTTYELGVVTNGDGNAVSLKDGGHFTLTITADNGKKLDVDMARDGMILTTWRKVDLSSLGEVNSLTFTMDGSDRSDWGAKHPKYFAFDNVVVRF
;
A
#
# COMPACT_ATOMS: atom_id res chain seq x y z
N MET A 1 34.43 68.23 -18.84
CA MET A 1 33.31 67.26 -18.73
C MET A 1 33.26 66.40 -20.01
N LYS A 2 33.79 65.19 -19.99
CA LYS A 2 33.77 64.26 -21.11
C LYS A 2 32.87 63.13 -20.71
N LYS A 3 31.82 62.92 -21.53
CA LYS A 3 30.88 61.80 -21.37
C LYS A 3 31.51 60.56 -22.02
N PHE A 4 31.65 59.46 -21.27
CA PHE A 4 32.02 58.16 -21.78
C PHE A 4 30.76 57.41 -22.11
N ASN A 5 30.57 57.09 -23.38
CA ASN A 5 29.54 56.15 -23.84
C ASN A 5 30.11 54.73 -23.77
N LEU A 6 29.52 53.88 -22.95
CA LEU A 6 29.85 52.44 -22.89
C LEU A 6 28.91 51.70 -23.80
N ALA A 7 29.44 51.20 -24.95
CA ALA A 7 28.69 50.34 -25.83
C ALA A 7 28.72 48.91 -25.32
N PHE A 8 27.52 48.36 -25.02
CA PHE A 8 27.34 46.96 -24.70
C PHE A 8 27.30 46.17 -26.03
N ALA A 9 28.31 45.37 -26.30
CA ALA A 9 28.31 44.36 -27.36
C ALA A 9 27.54 43.13 -26.84
N VAL A 10 26.34 42.88 -27.41
CA VAL A 10 25.60 41.64 -27.18
C VAL A 10 26.19 40.60 -28.12
N LEU A 11 26.90 39.64 -27.55
CA LEU A 11 27.37 38.45 -28.25
C LEU A 11 26.24 37.43 -28.31
N ALA A 12 25.57 37.36 -29.47
CA ALA A 12 24.57 36.33 -29.71
C ALA A 12 25.30 34.98 -29.96
N MET A 13 25.35 34.13 -28.90
CA MET A 13 25.69 32.71 -29.07
C MET A 13 24.47 32.01 -29.67
N SER A 14 24.56 31.64 -30.91
CA SER A 14 23.67 30.70 -31.59
C SER A 14 23.85 29.30 -30.98
N MET A 15 23.04 28.94 -29.99
CA MET A 15 22.87 27.54 -29.60
C MET A 15 22.14 26.82 -30.73
N THR A 16 22.85 26.05 -31.51
CA THR A 16 22.25 25.00 -32.32
C THR A 16 21.68 23.96 -31.38
N MET A 17 20.36 24.02 -31.15
CA MET A 17 19.62 22.93 -30.52
C MET A 17 19.67 21.74 -31.49
N PHE A 18 20.48 20.75 -31.15
CA PHE A 18 20.24 19.39 -31.61
C PHE A 18 18.93 18.93 -30.99
N THR A 19 17.82 19.07 -31.71
CA THR A 19 16.61 18.32 -31.44
C THR A 19 16.91 16.87 -31.80
N ALA A 20 17.47 16.12 -30.85
CA ALA A 20 17.27 14.69 -30.83
C ALA A 20 15.78 14.47 -30.60
N CYS A 21 15.05 14.09 -31.64
CA CYS A 21 13.74 13.47 -31.49
C CYS A 21 13.97 12.17 -30.72
N MET A 22 13.97 12.23 -29.38
CA MET A 22 13.49 11.15 -28.56
C MET A 22 11.98 11.28 -28.60
N ASP A 23 11.30 10.34 -29.24
CA ASP A 23 9.91 10.03 -28.97
C ASP A 23 9.87 9.53 -27.53
N ASP A 24 9.91 10.44 -26.57
CA ASP A 24 9.40 10.20 -25.23
C ASP A 24 7.87 10.11 -25.40
N GLU A 25 7.38 8.90 -25.68
CA GLU A 25 5.99 8.58 -25.41
C GLU A 25 5.78 8.94 -23.93
N GLN A 26 5.11 10.04 -23.69
CA GLN A 26 4.80 10.50 -22.34
C GLN A 26 3.95 9.40 -21.70
N GLU A 27 4.58 8.57 -20.86
CA GLU A 27 3.89 7.47 -20.19
C GLU A 27 2.63 8.01 -19.52
N ASN A 28 1.47 7.51 -19.93
CA ASN A 28 0.20 7.87 -19.30
C ASN A 28 0.13 7.18 -17.91
N VAL A 29 0.61 7.89 -16.92
CA VAL A 29 0.72 7.39 -15.54
C VAL A 29 -0.24 8.13 -14.65
N LYS A 30 -0.97 7.41 -13.80
CA LYS A 30 -1.81 7.94 -12.72
C LYS A 30 -1.44 7.30 -11.40
N VAL A 31 -1.69 8.00 -10.31
CA VAL A 31 -1.38 7.53 -8.95
C VAL A 31 -2.64 7.50 -8.12
N VAL A 32 -2.92 6.35 -7.50
CA VAL A 32 -3.95 6.23 -6.47
C VAL A 32 -3.31 6.58 -5.13
N THR A 33 -3.73 7.68 -4.52
CA THR A 33 -3.18 8.22 -3.28
C THR A 33 -4.11 8.11 -2.10
N PHE A 34 -5.33 7.60 -2.30
CA PHE A 34 -6.41 7.53 -1.30
C PHE A 34 -6.77 8.88 -0.66
N GLU A 35 -6.42 10.01 -1.31
CA GLU A 35 -6.65 11.35 -0.82
C GLU A 35 -7.97 11.96 -1.32
N GLY A 36 -8.50 12.90 -0.56
CA GLY A 36 -9.70 13.64 -0.90
C GLY A 36 -10.97 13.18 -0.17
N GLU A 37 -12.07 13.89 -0.42
CA GLU A 37 -13.31 13.73 0.36
C GLU A 37 -13.94 12.34 0.20
N TYR A 38 -13.90 11.77 -1.01
CA TYR A 38 -14.40 10.41 -1.26
C TYR A 38 -13.72 9.39 -0.34
N TRP A 39 -12.41 9.37 -0.32
CA TRP A 39 -11.62 8.44 0.48
C TRP A 39 -11.76 8.69 1.98
N THR A 40 -11.79 9.96 2.39
CA THR A 40 -11.97 10.33 3.80
C THR A 40 -13.32 9.87 4.36
N LYS A 41 -14.37 9.81 3.54
CA LYS A 41 -15.69 9.28 3.94
C LYS A 41 -15.68 7.76 4.13
N LEU A 42 -14.72 7.05 3.56
CA LEU A 42 -14.58 5.61 3.69
C LEU A 42 -13.80 5.19 4.93
N ILE A 43 -13.16 6.15 5.62
CA ILE A 43 -12.35 5.86 6.79
C ILE A 43 -13.24 5.43 7.94
N ASP A 44 -12.91 4.28 8.48
CA ASP A 44 -13.58 3.73 9.65
C ASP A 44 -13.11 4.39 10.94
N SER A 45 -13.81 4.11 12.04
CA SER A 45 -13.36 4.55 13.34
C SER A 45 -12.01 3.91 13.68
N LYS A 46 -11.22 4.60 14.51
CA LYS A 46 -9.93 4.08 15.02
C LYS A 46 -10.08 2.71 15.70
N GLN A 47 -11.24 2.41 16.17
CA GLN A 47 -11.60 1.12 16.73
C GLN A 47 -12.10 0.21 15.62
N TYR A 48 -11.22 -0.40 14.90
CA TYR A 48 -11.31 -1.42 13.86
C TYR A 48 -12.68 -2.09 13.57
N ASN A 49 -13.71 -1.89 14.36
CA ASN A 49 -14.99 -2.60 14.26
C ASN A 49 -15.84 -2.22 13.05
N GLY A 50 -15.32 -1.41 12.16
CA GLY A 50 -15.85 -1.29 10.82
C GLY A 50 -17.27 -0.72 10.70
N THR A 51 -17.75 0.02 11.70
CA THR A 51 -19.13 0.52 11.73
C THR A 51 -19.40 1.57 10.67
N LEU A 52 -18.42 2.39 10.33
CA LEU A 52 -18.57 3.43 9.30
C LEU A 52 -18.50 2.86 7.89
N LEU A 53 -17.59 1.92 7.66
CA LEU A 53 -17.41 1.27 6.36
C LEU A 53 -18.58 0.37 5.99
N TYR A 54 -19.18 -0.31 6.96
CA TYR A 54 -20.15 -1.36 6.67
C TYR A 54 -21.59 -0.90 6.73
N GLY A 55 -21.91 0.16 7.48
CA GLY A 55 -23.28 0.40 7.88
C GLY A 55 -23.87 -0.80 8.62
N GLU A 56 -25.03 -0.66 9.20
CA GLU A 56 -25.61 -1.71 10.07
C GLU A 56 -25.94 -3.02 9.34
N ASN A 57 -26.21 -2.98 8.05
CA ASN A 57 -26.70 -4.12 7.27
C ASN A 57 -25.79 -4.52 6.10
N ALA A 58 -24.66 -3.87 5.89
CA ALA A 58 -23.78 -4.22 4.79
C ALA A 58 -22.94 -5.45 5.13
N MET A 59 -22.89 -6.43 4.23
CA MET A 59 -22.05 -7.62 4.33
C MET A 59 -20.71 -7.44 3.60
N THR A 60 -20.71 -6.60 2.57
CA THR A 60 -19.53 -6.30 1.76
C THR A 60 -19.53 -4.82 1.44
N TYR A 61 -18.37 -4.22 1.52
CA TYR A 61 -18.11 -2.84 1.14
C TYR A 61 -17.09 -2.79 0.01
N GLY A 62 -17.29 -1.91 -0.94
CA GLY A 62 -16.37 -1.73 -2.06
C GLY A 62 -15.98 -0.27 -2.27
N TRP A 63 -14.76 -0.05 -2.67
CA TRP A 63 -14.24 1.24 -3.09
C TRP A 63 -13.64 1.16 -4.49
N SER A 64 -13.54 2.29 -5.16
CA SER A 64 -12.82 2.37 -6.43
C SER A 64 -12.27 3.76 -6.68
N ASP A 65 -11.09 3.81 -7.25
CA ASP A 65 -10.52 5.02 -7.80
C ASP A 65 -11.10 5.32 -9.19
N GLU A 66 -11.71 6.48 -9.37
CA GLU A 66 -12.36 6.84 -10.63
C GLU A 66 -11.33 7.04 -11.75
N ALA A 67 -10.15 7.57 -11.41
CA ALA A 67 -9.12 7.91 -12.38
C ALA A 67 -8.44 6.71 -13.00
N THR A 68 -8.26 5.63 -12.22
CA THR A 68 -7.56 4.42 -12.66
C THR A 68 -8.48 3.21 -12.84
N GLY A 69 -9.66 3.24 -12.24
CA GLY A 69 -10.55 2.08 -12.16
C GLY A 69 -10.10 1.02 -11.15
N LEU A 70 -9.00 1.24 -10.42
CA LEU A 70 -8.56 0.33 -9.37
C LEU A 70 -9.60 0.26 -8.24
N SER A 71 -9.88 -0.94 -7.77
CA SER A 71 -10.92 -1.19 -6.78
C SER A 71 -10.51 -2.25 -5.78
N GLY A 72 -11.10 -2.20 -4.59
CA GLY A 72 -10.97 -3.22 -3.55
C GLY A 72 -12.28 -3.42 -2.81
N THR A 73 -12.34 -4.51 -2.07
CA THR A 73 -13.52 -4.87 -1.27
C THR A 73 -13.13 -5.19 0.16
N LEU A 74 -14.09 -5.05 1.04
CA LEU A 74 -13.97 -5.39 2.44
C LEU A 74 -15.24 -6.17 2.84
N THR A 75 -15.08 -7.38 3.34
CA THR A 75 -16.21 -8.22 3.74
C THR A 75 -16.39 -8.14 5.26
N LYS A 76 -17.61 -7.83 5.68
CA LYS A 76 -18.00 -7.80 7.07
C LYS A 76 -18.11 -9.22 7.60
N ALA A 77 -17.34 -9.52 8.63
CA ALA A 77 -17.35 -10.84 9.20
C ALA A 77 -18.11 -10.92 10.52
N TRP A 78 -18.58 -12.11 10.81
CA TRP A 78 -19.09 -12.54 12.09
C TRP A 78 -20.06 -11.57 12.75
N GLY A 79 -21.10 -11.18 12.01
CA GLY A 79 -22.10 -10.24 12.50
C GLY A 79 -21.62 -8.80 12.63
N GLY A 80 -20.48 -8.44 12.01
CA GLY A 80 -19.96 -7.08 12.00
C GLY A 80 -19.16 -6.67 13.20
N THR A 81 -18.73 -7.62 14.01
CA THR A 81 -17.94 -7.33 15.21
C THR A 81 -16.46 -7.19 14.88
N TYR A 82 -15.98 -7.89 13.84
CA TYR A 82 -14.59 -7.88 13.40
C TYR A 82 -14.51 -7.39 11.97
N GLY A 83 -13.80 -6.27 11.74
CA GLY A 83 -13.78 -5.58 10.47
C GLY A 83 -13.26 -6.37 9.29
N PHE A 84 -12.27 -7.19 9.48
CA PHE A 84 -11.55 -7.87 8.44
C PHE A 84 -11.64 -9.39 8.53
N ALA A 85 -12.72 -10.01 8.72
CA ALA A 85 -12.74 -11.44 8.55
C ALA A 85 -12.93 -11.77 7.07
N GLU A 86 -12.31 -12.83 6.59
CA GLU A 86 -12.34 -13.32 5.21
C GLU A 86 -11.59 -12.44 4.19
N GLY A 87 -10.60 -11.68 4.64
CA GLY A 87 -9.81 -10.81 3.78
C GLY A 87 -10.50 -9.48 3.45
N GLY A 88 -9.75 -8.55 2.92
CA GLY A 88 -10.29 -7.26 2.50
C GLY A 88 -9.27 -6.13 2.48
N VAL A 89 -9.72 -4.98 1.94
CA VAL A 89 -8.92 -3.77 1.82
C VAL A 89 -9.73 -2.58 2.34
N ALA A 90 -9.33 -2.04 3.49
CA ALA A 90 -9.96 -0.89 4.13
C ALA A 90 -9.16 0.40 3.87
N ILE A 91 -9.84 1.55 3.95
CA ILE A 91 -9.17 2.85 3.94
C ILE A 91 -8.99 3.33 5.38
N SER A 92 -7.81 3.82 5.69
CA SER A 92 -7.43 4.29 7.03
C SER A 92 -6.65 5.60 6.97
N ASN A 93 -6.59 6.29 8.12
CA ASN A 93 -5.68 7.41 8.39
C ASN A 93 -5.11 7.31 9.81
N TYR A 94 -5.23 6.14 10.41
CA TYR A 94 -4.86 5.95 11.80
C TYR A 94 -3.35 5.70 11.92
N ILE A 95 -2.66 6.56 12.66
CA ILE A 95 -1.24 6.41 12.99
C ILE A 95 -1.13 6.11 14.48
N ASP A 96 -0.46 5.01 14.81
CA ASP A 96 -0.18 4.60 16.18
C ASP A 96 1.16 3.88 16.26
N ASN A 97 2.12 4.47 16.95
CA ASN A 97 3.49 3.96 17.05
C ASN A 97 3.75 3.07 18.29
N ASN A 98 2.73 2.82 19.11
CA ASN A 98 2.89 2.00 20.31
C ASN A 98 2.80 0.51 20.00
N ILE A 99 3.79 0.00 19.27
CA ILE A 99 3.87 -1.40 18.84
C ILE A 99 4.08 -2.40 19.99
N THR A 100 4.26 -1.94 21.21
CA THR A 100 4.44 -2.80 22.39
C THR A 100 3.11 -3.13 23.05
N GLU A 101 2.29 -2.11 23.30
CA GLU A 101 1.00 -2.28 23.98
C GLU A 101 -0.15 -2.49 22.98
N HIS A 102 0.01 -1.98 21.75
CA HIS A 102 -1.01 -1.99 20.72
C HIS A 102 -0.79 -3.08 19.66
N ALA A 103 -0.01 -4.12 19.99
CA ALA A 103 0.16 -5.32 19.15
C ALA A 103 -1.08 -6.23 19.23
N THR A 104 -2.26 -5.68 18.97
CA THR A 104 -3.55 -6.39 19.05
C THR A 104 -4.43 -6.05 17.84
N TYR A 105 -5.42 -6.92 17.57
CA TYR A 105 -6.35 -6.76 16.45
C TYR A 105 -7.15 -5.43 16.47
N GLU A 106 -7.25 -4.75 17.61
CA GLU A 106 -7.88 -3.44 17.75
C GLU A 106 -7.12 -2.34 16.99
N TYR A 107 -5.84 -2.58 16.71
CA TYR A 107 -4.95 -1.66 15.99
C TYR A 107 -4.60 -2.16 14.58
N GLN A 108 -5.40 -3.07 14.03
CA GLN A 108 -5.17 -3.64 12.70
C GLN A 108 -5.19 -2.58 11.57
N LEU A 109 -5.94 -1.47 11.76
CA LEU A 109 -6.03 -0.35 10.81
C LEU A 109 -4.97 0.73 11.03
N ALA A 110 -4.16 0.62 12.07
CA ALA A 110 -3.13 1.59 12.37
C ALA A 110 -1.83 1.27 11.64
N ALA A 111 -1.16 2.28 11.11
CA ALA A 111 0.24 2.20 10.70
C ALA A 111 1.14 2.82 11.78
N PRO A 112 2.34 2.27 12.04
CA PRO A 112 3.21 2.77 13.11
C PRO A 112 3.83 4.13 12.76
N VAL A 113 3.91 4.47 11.48
CA VAL A 113 4.49 5.70 10.97
C VAL A 113 3.78 6.17 9.70
N SER A 114 3.64 7.48 9.51
CA SER A 114 3.11 8.05 8.27
C SER A 114 4.14 7.96 7.14
N ASN A 115 3.66 7.76 5.90
CA ASN A 115 4.46 7.91 4.67
C ASN A 115 4.40 9.35 4.11
N GLY A 116 3.76 10.27 4.81
CA GLY A 116 3.53 11.65 4.37
C GLY A 116 2.13 11.89 3.79
N SER A 117 1.40 10.84 3.42
CA SER A 117 -0.01 10.92 3.02
C SER A 117 -0.91 11.06 4.25
N LYS A 118 -2.13 11.56 4.03
CA LYS A 118 -3.16 11.62 5.05
C LYS A 118 -3.89 10.30 5.21
N ASN A 119 -4.19 9.64 4.10
CA ASN A 119 -4.91 8.38 4.04
C ASN A 119 -4.06 7.30 3.38
N PHE A 120 -4.37 6.05 3.64
CA PHE A 120 -3.73 4.88 3.04
C PHE A 120 -4.71 3.70 3.06
N ALA A 121 -4.40 2.65 2.32
CA ALA A 121 -5.15 1.39 2.38
C ALA A 121 -4.49 0.40 3.35
N VAL A 122 -5.30 -0.39 4.04
CA VAL A 122 -4.85 -1.52 4.87
C VAL A 122 -5.47 -2.80 4.35
N VAL A 123 -4.65 -3.81 4.21
CA VAL A 123 -5.05 -5.15 3.74
C VAL A 123 -5.04 -6.13 4.90
N TYR A 124 -6.07 -6.96 4.97
CA TYR A 124 -6.02 -8.26 5.62
C TYR A 124 -5.95 -9.34 4.54
N CYS A 125 -4.88 -10.11 4.50
CA CYS A 125 -4.73 -11.22 3.56
C CYS A 125 -5.64 -12.42 3.95
N ASP A 126 -6.23 -13.12 3.03
CA ASP A 126 -6.01 -13.15 1.59
C ASP A 126 -7.03 -12.23 0.88
N ALA A 127 -6.56 -11.13 0.35
CA ALA A 127 -7.40 -10.13 -0.31
C ALA A 127 -6.85 -9.77 -1.70
N SER A 128 -7.69 -9.14 -2.51
CA SER A 128 -7.32 -8.72 -3.86
C SER A 128 -7.75 -7.28 -4.13
N ILE A 129 -6.98 -6.62 -5.00
CA ILE A 129 -7.39 -5.40 -5.70
C ILE A 129 -7.52 -5.71 -7.19
N SER A 130 -8.43 -5.03 -7.89
CA SER A 130 -8.64 -5.29 -9.31
C SER A 130 -9.06 -4.03 -10.07
N PHE A 131 -8.80 -4.01 -11.37
CA PHE A 131 -9.34 -2.99 -12.25
C PHE A 131 -10.76 -3.33 -12.69
N LYS A 132 -11.63 -2.31 -12.73
CA LYS A 132 -13.00 -2.46 -13.22
C LYS A 132 -13.03 -2.91 -14.68
N ASN A 133 -14.13 -3.56 -15.07
CA ASN A 133 -14.40 -3.98 -16.45
C ASN A 133 -13.34 -4.92 -17.04
N ASN A 134 -12.63 -5.66 -16.20
CA ASN A 134 -11.52 -6.54 -16.60
C ASN A 134 -10.43 -5.82 -17.41
N ALA A 135 -10.29 -4.50 -17.22
CA ALA A 135 -9.20 -3.75 -17.83
C ALA A 135 -7.85 -4.28 -17.33
N LYS A 136 -6.82 -4.20 -18.18
CA LYS A 136 -5.45 -4.57 -17.82
C LYS A 136 -4.57 -3.35 -17.91
N HIS A 137 -3.79 -3.14 -16.87
CA HIS A 137 -2.83 -2.04 -16.76
C HIS A 137 -1.55 -2.53 -16.11
N ILE A 138 -0.48 -1.76 -16.23
CA ILE A 138 0.75 -2.04 -15.51
C ILE A 138 0.75 -1.26 -14.20
N ILE A 139 0.77 -1.97 -13.06
CA ILE A 139 1.07 -1.36 -11.77
C ILE A 139 2.59 -1.26 -11.67
N LYS A 140 3.13 -0.06 -11.79
CA LYS A 140 4.58 0.18 -11.77
C LYS A 140 5.17 0.02 -10.37
N SER A 141 4.48 0.56 -9.37
CA SER A 141 4.94 0.50 -7.99
C SER A 141 3.81 0.80 -7.02
N MET A 142 4.02 0.45 -5.77
CA MET A 142 3.25 0.93 -4.62
C MET A 142 4.18 1.13 -3.42
N GLU A 143 3.77 1.94 -2.48
CA GLU A 143 4.39 1.99 -1.17
C GLU A 143 3.76 0.94 -0.27
N ILE A 144 4.57 0.17 0.43
CA ILE A 144 4.15 -0.89 1.36
C ILE A 144 4.75 -0.60 2.73
N GLY A 145 3.94 -0.69 3.76
CA GLY A 145 4.34 -0.52 5.14
C GLY A 145 3.66 -1.53 6.07
N PRO A 146 4.20 -1.72 7.28
CA PRO A 146 3.57 -2.57 8.28
C PRO A 146 2.33 -1.89 8.90
N THR A 147 1.44 -2.67 9.49
CA THR A 147 0.49 -2.15 10.48
C THR A 147 1.10 -2.18 11.87
N THR A 148 0.53 -1.39 12.80
CA THR A 148 0.97 -1.39 14.20
C THR A 148 0.81 -2.78 14.83
N TYR A 149 -0.28 -3.46 14.53
CA TYR A 149 -0.53 -4.81 15.01
C TYR A 149 0.48 -5.82 14.46
N GLU A 150 0.65 -5.89 13.15
CA GLU A 150 1.59 -6.83 12.51
C GLU A 150 3.03 -6.58 13.00
N LEU A 151 3.50 -5.33 12.93
CA LEU A 151 4.85 -4.96 13.37
C LEU A 151 5.08 -5.27 14.85
N GLY A 152 4.09 -5.02 15.69
CA GLY A 152 4.17 -5.30 17.12
C GLY A 152 4.38 -6.78 17.40
N VAL A 153 3.60 -7.66 16.76
CA VAL A 153 3.71 -9.11 16.93
C VAL A 153 5.00 -9.65 16.30
N VAL A 154 5.35 -9.22 15.08
CA VAL A 154 6.62 -9.63 14.44
C VAL A 154 7.82 -9.23 15.28
N THR A 155 7.75 -8.07 15.93
CA THR A 155 8.83 -7.54 16.74
C THR A 155 8.92 -8.17 18.14
N ASN A 156 7.79 -8.32 18.82
CA ASN A 156 7.77 -8.67 20.26
C ASN A 156 7.19 -10.07 20.54
N GLY A 157 6.49 -10.66 19.57
CA GLY A 157 5.60 -11.79 19.81
C GLY A 157 4.33 -11.37 20.54
N ASP A 158 3.39 -12.30 20.73
CA ASP A 158 2.11 -12.07 21.45
C ASP A 158 1.70 -13.24 22.33
N GLY A 159 2.61 -14.19 22.59
CA GLY A 159 2.35 -15.44 23.31
C GLY A 159 1.82 -16.57 22.41
N ASN A 160 1.29 -16.28 21.24
CA ASN A 160 0.96 -17.26 20.19
C ASN A 160 2.04 -17.29 19.10
N ALA A 161 2.39 -16.13 18.55
CA ALA A 161 3.48 -15.96 17.59
C ALA A 161 4.78 -15.58 18.31
N VAL A 162 5.91 -16.07 17.78
CA VAL A 162 7.24 -15.71 18.31
C VAL A 162 7.74 -14.41 17.68
N SER A 163 8.62 -13.71 18.38
CA SER A 163 9.38 -12.59 17.80
C SER A 163 10.30 -13.08 16.69
N LEU A 164 10.41 -12.33 15.60
CA LEU A 164 11.33 -12.62 14.49
C LEU A 164 12.63 -11.79 14.54
N LYS A 165 12.90 -11.11 15.66
CA LYS A 165 14.15 -10.34 15.86
C LYS A 165 15.41 -11.21 15.79
N ASP A 166 15.30 -12.45 16.23
CA ASP A 166 16.43 -13.37 16.30
C ASP A 166 16.52 -14.32 15.09
N GLY A 167 15.63 -14.16 14.11
CA GLY A 167 15.63 -14.95 12.88
C GLY A 167 14.25 -15.35 12.41
N GLY A 168 14.22 -16.14 11.34
CA GLY A 168 12.97 -16.52 10.67
C GLY A 168 12.55 -15.53 9.58
N HIS A 169 11.36 -15.75 9.02
CA HIS A 169 10.83 -14.88 7.98
C HIS A 169 9.32 -14.71 8.09
N PHE A 170 8.83 -13.59 7.58
CA PHE A 170 7.44 -13.29 7.32
C PHE A 170 7.37 -12.50 6.02
N THR A 171 6.68 -13.04 5.02
CA THR A 171 6.76 -12.56 3.63
C THR A 171 5.36 -12.28 3.10
N LEU A 172 5.19 -11.10 2.52
CA LEU A 172 4.05 -10.75 1.68
C LEU A 172 4.33 -11.20 0.24
N THR A 173 3.51 -12.08 -0.29
CA THR A 173 3.53 -12.48 -1.71
C THR A 173 2.42 -11.77 -2.48
N ILE A 174 2.80 -11.00 -3.49
CA ILE A 174 1.90 -10.32 -4.42
C ILE A 174 1.80 -11.19 -5.68
N THR A 175 0.62 -11.73 -5.94
CA THR A 175 0.35 -12.59 -7.09
C THR A 175 -0.55 -11.88 -8.09
N ALA A 176 -0.09 -11.76 -9.32
CA ALA A 176 -0.86 -11.21 -10.43
C ALA A 176 -1.79 -12.27 -11.06
N ASP A 177 -2.90 -11.85 -11.69
CA ASP A 177 -3.83 -12.73 -12.41
C ASP A 177 -3.19 -13.49 -13.57
N ASN A 178 -2.05 -13.01 -14.09
CA ASN A 178 -1.23 -13.70 -15.10
C ASN A 178 -0.28 -14.77 -14.51
N GLY A 179 -0.33 -15.02 -13.19
CA GLY A 179 0.46 -16.02 -12.47
C GLY A 179 1.84 -15.58 -12.03
N LYS A 180 2.30 -14.37 -12.40
CA LYS A 180 3.56 -13.83 -11.91
C LYS A 180 3.45 -13.44 -10.44
N LYS A 181 4.57 -13.54 -9.72
CA LYS A 181 4.63 -13.25 -8.28
C LYS A 181 5.82 -12.36 -7.96
N LEU A 182 5.66 -11.62 -6.87
CA LEU A 182 6.72 -10.83 -6.27
C LEU A 182 6.60 -10.94 -4.75
N ASP A 183 7.73 -11.22 -4.10
CA ASP A 183 7.80 -11.32 -2.64
C ASP A 183 8.37 -10.05 -2.03
N VAL A 184 7.79 -9.65 -0.90
CA VAL A 184 8.21 -8.53 -0.08
C VAL A 184 8.44 -9.04 1.33
N ASP A 185 9.69 -9.01 1.78
CA ASP A 185 10.00 -9.39 3.14
C ASP A 185 9.49 -8.33 4.12
N MET A 186 8.53 -8.72 4.96
CA MET A 186 8.10 -7.96 6.13
C MET A 186 9.07 -8.20 7.29
N ALA A 187 9.58 -9.42 7.40
CA ALA A 187 10.70 -9.77 8.26
C ALA A 187 11.53 -10.89 7.60
N ARG A 188 12.87 -10.81 7.74
CA ARG A 188 13.79 -11.87 7.32
C ARG A 188 15.09 -11.81 8.10
N ASP A 189 15.46 -12.91 8.75
CA ASP A 189 16.74 -13.09 9.44
C ASP A 189 17.07 -11.95 10.42
N GLY A 190 16.07 -11.51 11.20
CA GLY A 190 16.17 -10.43 12.17
C GLY A 190 16.00 -9.02 11.59
N MET A 191 15.99 -8.84 10.28
CA MET A 191 15.63 -7.58 9.63
C MET A 191 14.12 -7.48 9.52
N ILE A 192 13.54 -6.44 10.10
CA ILE A 192 12.09 -6.21 10.14
C ILE A 192 11.78 -4.92 9.39
N LEU A 193 10.76 -4.94 8.53
CA LEU A 193 10.25 -3.74 7.86
C LEU A 193 9.49 -2.88 8.88
N THR A 194 10.09 -1.77 9.31
CA THR A 194 9.54 -0.89 10.36
C THR A 194 8.89 0.37 9.81
N THR A 195 9.02 0.64 8.51
CA THR A 195 8.52 1.85 7.85
C THR A 195 8.10 1.55 6.42
N TRP A 196 7.54 2.53 5.76
CA TRP A 196 7.12 2.43 4.37
C TRP A 196 8.29 2.23 3.41
N ARG A 197 8.07 1.41 2.40
CA ARG A 197 9.02 1.12 1.33
C ARG A 197 8.32 1.13 -0.02
N LYS A 198 8.88 1.86 -0.98
CA LYS A 198 8.43 1.77 -2.38
C LYS A 198 8.88 0.44 -2.98
N VAL A 199 7.93 -0.30 -3.53
CA VAL A 199 8.13 -1.61 -4.17
C VAL A 199 7.84 -1.47 -5.66
N ASP A 200 8.80 -1.85 -6.50
CA ASP A 200 8.64 -1.91 -7.96
C ASP A 200 7.87 -3.18 -8.34
N LEU A 201 6.73 -3.02 -9.00
CA LEU A 201 5.86 -4.10 -9.47
C LEU A 201 5.87 -4.28 -10.98
N SER A 202 6.69 -3.54 -11.71
CA SER A 202 6.73 -3.53 -13.18
C SER A 202 6.99 -4.91 -13.78
N SER A 203 7.72 -5.78 -13.07
CA SER A 203 8.00 -7.16 -13.48
C SER A 203 6.75 -8.04 -13.58
N LEU A 204 5.67 -7.69 -12.90
CA LEU A 204 4.39 -8.39 -12.99
C LEU A 204 3.73 -8.20 -14.36
N GLY A 205 4.05 -7.10 -15.08
CA GLY A 205 3.51 -6.79 -16.39
C GLY A 205 2.07 -6.29 -16.34
N GLU A 206 1.33 -6.50 -17.44
CA GLU A 206 -0.09 -6.14 -17.49
C GLU A 206 -0.92 -7.09 -16.65
N VAL A 207 -1.72 -6.52 -15.74
CA VAL A 207 -2.55 -7.24 -14.77
C VAL A 207 -3.96 -6.64 -14.73
N ASN A 208 -4.96 -7.49 -14.51
CA ASN A 208 -6.28 -7.06 -14.10
C ASN A 208 -6.41 -7.01 -12.59
N SER A 209 -5.76 -7.94 -11.88
CA SER A 209 -5.82 -8.01 -10.42
C SER A 209 -4.50 -8.42 -9.79
N LEU A 210 -4.33 -8.01 -8.54
CA LEU A 210 -3.28 -8.49 -7.63
C LEU A 210 -3.94 -9.12 -6.41
N THR A 211 -3.48 -10.30 -6.03
CA THR A 211 -3.86 -10.98 -4.80
C THR A 211 -2.70 -10.95 -3.82
N PHE A 212 -3.00 -10.66 -2.57
CA PHE A 212 -2.03 -10.52 -1.48
C PHE A 212 -2.17 -11.68 -0.52
N THR A 213 -1.09 -12.41 -0.29
CA THR A 213 -1.01 -13.47 0.71
C THR A 213 0.21 -13.26 1.60
N MET A 214 0.11 -13.65 2.86
CA MET A 214 1.24 -13.56 3.79
C MET A 214 1.48 -14.91 4.45
N ASP A 215 2.77 -15.28 4.56
CA ASP A 215 3.18 -16.52 5.20
C ASP A 215 4.56 -16.36 5.85
N GLY A 216 4.89 -17.25 6.78
CA GLY A 216 6.14 -17.16 7.53
C GLY A 216 6.62 -18.47 8.14
N SER A 217 7.77 -18.39 8.80
CA SER A 217 8.44 -19.54 9.44
C SER A 217 7.74 -20.02 10.72
N ASP A 218 7.09 -19.12 11.47
CA ASP A 218 6.31 -19.49 12.66
C ASP A 218 4.87 -19.84 12.25
N ARG A 219 4.57 -21.14 12.31
CA ARG A 219 3.34 -21.71 11.76
C ARG A 219 2.62 -22.61 12.76
N SER A 220 1.33 -22.74 12.55
CA SER A 220 0.45 -23.76 13.09
C SER A 220 -0.13 -24.61 11.96
N ASP A 221 -0.97 -25.57 12.28
CA ASP A 221 -1.76 -26.33 11.29
C ASP A 221 -2.69 -25.43 10.46
N TRP A 222 -2.97 -24.23 10.94
CA TRP A 222 -3.85 -23.22 10.30
C TRP A 222 -3.09 -22.17 9.50
N GLY A 223 -1.76 -22.28 9.33
CA GLY A 223 -0.92 -21.34 8.61
C GLY A 223 -0.03 -20.49 9.51
N ALA A 224 0.45 -19.37 8.98
CA ALA A 224 1.30 -18.45 9.75
C ALA A 224 0.56 -17.92 10.99
N LYS A 225 1.27 -17.83 12.11
CA LYS A 225 0.72 -17.32 13.36
C LYS A 225 0.75 -15.79 13.46
N HIS A 226 1.65 -15.16 12.70
CA HIS A 226 1.73 -13.70 12.66
C HIS A 226 0.50 -13.08 11.99
N PRO A 227 0.06 -11.89 12.44
CA PRO A 227 -1.07 -11.19 11.84
C PRO A 227 -0.80 -10.84 10.37
N LYS A 228 -1.68 -11.27 9.47
CA LYS A 228 -1.52 -11.11 8.02
C LYS A 228 -2.05 -9.76 7.53
N TYR A 229 -1.51 -8.67 8.08
CA TYR A 229 -1.88 -7.29 7.76
C TYR A 229 -0.69 -6.53 7.19
N PHE A 230 -0.96 -5.66 6.23
CA PHE A 230 -0.01 -4.64 5.79
C PHE A 230 -0.77 -3.40 5.30
N ALA A 231 -0.08 -2.27 5.21
CA ALA A 231 -0.60 -1.06 4.62
C ALA A 231 0.02 -0.81 3.24
N PHE A 232 -0.73 -0.18 2.32
CA PHE A 232 -0.19 0.29 1.06
C PHE A 232 -0.75 1.64 0.64
N ASP A 233 0.01 2.37 -0.20
CA ASP A 233 -0.34 3.68 -0.69
C ASP A 233 0.39 3.99 -2.01
N ASN A 234 0.10 5.15 -2.61
CA ASN A 234 0.81 5.68 -3.77
C ASN A 234 0.97 4.66 -4.91
N VAL A 235 -0.17 4.02 -5.29
CA VAL A 235 -0.17 3.01 -6.36
C VAL A 235 -0.03 3.67 -7.72
N VAL A 236 1.10 3.47 -8.37
CA VAL A 236 1.43 4.05 -9.67
C VAL A 236 0.98 3.12 -10.79
N VAL A 237 0.00 3.59 -11.59
CA VAL A 237 -0.61 2.82 -12.68
C VAL A 237 -0.25 3.45 -14.02
N ARG A 238 0.22 2.64 -14.98
CA ARG A 238 0.45 3.00 -16.38
C ARG A 238 -0.64 2.40 -17.25
N PHE A 239 -1.17 3.24 -18.16
CA PHE A 239 -2.21 2.92 -19.15
C PHE A 239 -1.64 2.66 -20.52
#